data_bb973a9f0de11b6af02a4898169795c6
#
_entry.id   bb973a9f0de11b6af02a4898169795c6
#
_cell.length_a   1.000
_cell.length_b   1.000
_cell.length_c   1.000
_cell.angle_alpha   90.00
_cell.angle_beta   90.00
_cell.angle_gamma   90.00
#
_symmetry.space_group_name_H-M   'P 1'
#
loop_
_entity.id
_entity.type
_entity.pdbx_description
1 polymer ?
#
loop_
_entity_poly.entity_id
_entity_poly.type
_entity_poly.pdbx_seq_one_letter_code
_entity_poly.pdbx_strand_id
1 'polypeptide(L)'
;MKRSLWALVAVAVGIGWAVSPAAGAAPAQNQPGGSPNSDIGVTADTIRIAVIADVDNPVQPGLFQGTVNGVQAFAKYINGHGKLAGRNVQVDFIDSHLSADEARNAVIRACQEDFAMVGTNALFFNNVQPMEQCVDQVGQMTGLPDVPTLQTETPHQCSQISFAIIAAAIDCATVNDHPQTYSARVGQILYYKKQNKDLHGIWVLPSDLKSTINSTTPVATGDTKAGVKQDQDFFKISGLATQSDYTPVAATIKQHNSTYAQSISDYKSSLNLRKESKIQGVSSVKVWDCALQCYDAKFLSQGGADVDGQYASLFFIPFEEAKQNKSVDAFLTAIGGKGKADGFAAQAWTAGLFFRDVVNNVVKADGNNGLTRARFIEEARKIHDFTAAVGGQGMLGPTDVGAHKLNGCFVLTQVKGGKYVRVFPKEKGTLNCDSKNVTTIKLDQT
;
A
#
# COMPACT_ATOMS: atom_id res chain seq x y z
N MET A 1 -61.20 26.04 -46.66
CA MET A 1 -61.84 25.13 -47.64
C MET A 1 -61.37 23.71 -47.37
N LYS A 2 -62.32 22.80 -47.34
CA LYS A 2 -62.30 21.34 -47.35
C LYS A 2 -61.89 20.66 -46.02
N ARG A 3 -62.95 20.24 -45.33
CA ARG A 3 -63.06 19.20 -44.33
C ARG A 3 -62.82 17.82 -44.93
N SER A 4 -62.28 16.87 -44.17
CA SER A 4 -62.63 15.46 -44.35
C SER A 4 -62.49 14.77 -42.94
N LEU A 5 -63.61 14.32 -42.43
CA LEU A 5 -63.83 13.32 -41.37
C LEU A 5 -63.42 11.94 -41.92
N TRP A 6 -62.86 11.07 -41.03
CA TRP A 6 -63.06 9.61 -41.07
C TRP A 6 -62.90 9.02 -39.66
N ALA A 7 -63.95 8.65 -39.15
CA ALA A 7 -64.53 7.45 -38.57
C ALA A 7 -63.66 6.69 -37.52
N LEU A 8 -64.26 6.67 -36.29
CA LEU A 8 -63.94 5.75 -35.18
C LEU A 8 -64.38 4.32 -35.56
N VAL A 9 -63.47 3.33 -35.33
CA VAL A 9 -63.82 1.92 -35.15
C VAL A 9 -63.39 1.50 -33.76
N ALA A 10 -64.38 1.25 -32.88
CA ALA A 10 -64.19 0.66 -31.57
C ALA A 10 -64.09 -0.87 -31.77
N VAL A 11 -62.95 -1.47 -31.37
CA VAL A 11 -62.83 -2.91 -31.22
C VAL A 11 -62.72 -3.19 -29.69
N ALA A 12 -63.79 -3.77 -29.16
CA ALA A 12 -63.79 -4.31 -27.81
C ALA A 12 -63.01 -5.63 -27.80
N VAL A 13 -61.86 -5.68 -27.10
CA VAL A 13 -61.16 -6.92 -26.81
C VAL A 13 -61.38 -7.24 -25.30
N GLY A 14 -62.08 -8.34 -25.09
CA GLY A 14 -62.33 -8.88 -23.76
C GLY A 14 -61.04 -9.34 -23.08
N ILE A 15 -60.80 -8.84 -21.89
CA ILE A 15 -59.65 -9.28 -21.02
C ILE A 15 -60.16 -10.48 -20.20
N GLY A 16 -59.77 -11.67 -20.64
CA GLY A 16 -59.92 -12.88 -19.81
C GLY A 16 -58.79 -12.93 -18.77
N TRP A 17 -59.12 -12.85 -17.52
CA TRP A 17 -58.19 -13.07 -16.42
C TRP A 17 -57.89 -14.57 -16.30
N ALA A 18 -56.76 -15.03 -16.79
CA ALA A 18 -56.24 -16.34 -16.47
C ALA A 18 -55.46 -16.24 -15.14
N VAL A 19 -56.05 -16.78 -14.06
CA VAL A 19 -55.37 -16.96 -12.77
C VAL A 19 -54.39 -18.14 -12.98
N SER A 20 -53.11 -17.86 -13.09
CA SER A 20 -52.06 -18.88 -13.01
C SER A 20 -51.86 -19.29 -11.56
N PRO A 21 -51.79 -20.58 -11.23
CA PRO A 21 -51.48 -21.02 -9.87
C PRO A 21 -50.03 -20.64 -9.55
N ALA A 22 -49.81 -20.05 -8.39
CA ALA A 22 -48.49 -19.78 -7.83
C ALA A 22 -47.69 -21.09 -7.81
N ALA A 23 -46.65 -21.17 -8.61
CA ALA A 23 -45.65 -22.23 -8.47
C ALA A 23 -44.99 -22.06 -7.10
N GLY A 24 -45.30 -22.99 -6.20
CA GLY A 24 -44.63 -23.09 -4.91
C GLY A 24 -43.12 -23.19 -5.12
N ALA A 25 -42.37 -22.30 -4.46
CA ALA A 25 -40.91 -22.41 -4.41
C ALA A 25 -40.56 -23.80 -3.86
N ALA A 26 -39.96 -24.63 -4.67
CA ALA A 26 -39.38 -25.89 -4.20
C ALA A 26 -38.33 -25.57 -3.14
N PRO A 27 -38.26 -26.32 -2.01
CA PRO A 27 -37.20 -26.14 -1.06
C PRO A 27 -35.86 -26.39 -1.76
N ALA A 28 -34.91 -25.50 -1.54
CA ALA A 28 -33.53 -25.65 -2.03
C ALA A 28 -33.01 -27.02 -1.59
N GLN A 29 -32.86 -27.91 -2.54
CA GLN A 29 -32.21 -29.21 -2.28
C GLN A 29 -30.75 -28.92 -1.96
N ASN A 30 -30.34 -29.27 -0.73
CA ASN A 30 -28.94 -29.40 -0.35
C ASN A 30 -28.27 -30.42 -1.27
N GLN A 31 -27.69 -29.97 -2.38
CA GLN A 31 -26.78 -30.80 -3.16
C GLN A 31 -25.43 -30.82 -2.45
N PRO A 32 -24.87 -31.99 -2.14
CA PRO A 32 -23.48 -32.13 -1.75
C PRO A 32 -22.62 -32.03 -3.03
N GLY A 33 -22.22 -30.82 -3.37
CA GLY A 33 -21.48 -30.45 -4.55
C GLY A 33 -21.73 -28.99 -4.80
N GLY A 34 -21.15 -28.12 -3.95
CA GLY A 34 -21.38 -26.69 -4.01
C GLY A 34 -20.97 -26.11 -5.35
N SER A 35 -21.64 -25.04 -5.72
CA SER A 35 -21.31 -24.27 -6.92
C SER A 35 -19.80 -23.98 -6.94
N PRO A 36 -19.08 -24.30 -8.01
CA PRO A 36 -17.65 -24.02 -8.10
C PRO A 36 -17.33 -22.53 -8.07
N ASN A 37 -18.32 -21.67 -8.26
CA ASN A 37 -18.21 -20.21 -8.25
C ASN A 37 -18.90 -19.67 -7.00
N SER A 38 -18.12 -19.34 -5.97
CA SER A 38 -18.67 -18.84 -4.70
C SER A 38 -18.87 -17.32 -4.70
N ASP A 39 -18.15 -16.58 -5.56
CA ASP A 39 -18.30 -15.13 -5.76
C ASP A 39 -17.64 -14.69 -7.09
N ILE A 40 -17.77 -13.40 -7.46
CA ILE A 40 -17.05 -12.83 -8.61
C ILE A 40 -15.55 -13.06 -8.42
N GLY A 41 -14.87 -13.47 -9.49
CA GLY A 41 -13.44 -13.77 -9.46
C GLY A 41 -13.06 -15.10 -8.80
N VAL A 42 -14.02 -15.89 -8.31
CA VAL A 42 -13.77 -17.22 -7.71
C VAL A 42 -14.43 -18.31 -8.55
N THR A 43 -13.63 -19.23 -9.05
CA THR A 43 -14.08 -20.44 -9.78
C THR A 43 -13.64 -21.70 -9.04
N ALA A 44 -13.95 -22.89 -9.60
CA ALA A 44 -13.46 -24.17 -9.06
C ALA A 44 -11.93 -24.24 -8.97
N ASP A 45 -11.21 -23.59 -9.89
CA ASP A 45 -9.77 -23.76 -10.09
C ASP A 45 -8.97 -22.47 -9.86
N THR A 46 -9.64 -21.31 -9.75
CA THR A 46 -8.97 -20.02 -9.77
C THR A 46 -9.60 -19.04 -8.78
N ILE A 47 -8.74 -18.21 -8.15
CA ILE A 47 -9.10 -16.97 -7.48
C ILE A 47 -8.39 -15.86 -8.24
N ARG A 48 -9.16 -14.92 -8.82
CA ARG A 48 -8.63 -13.75 -9.53
C ARG A 48 -8.50 -12.59 -8.56
N ILE A 49 -7.37 -11.89 -8.61
CA ILE A 49 -7.10 -10.68 -7.83
C ILE A 49 -6.56 -9.60 -8.74
N ALA A 50 -7.03 -8.38 -8.58
CA ALA A 50 -6.48 -7.23 -9.27
C ALA A 50 -5.29 -6.63 -8.50
N VAL A 51 -4.25 -6.19 -9.20
CA VAL A 51 -3.26 -5.25 -8.70
C VAL A 51 -3.36 -3.96 -9.50
N ILE A 52 -3.76 -2.87 -8.83
CA ILE A 52 -3.89 -1.54 -9.44
C ILE A 52 -2.70 -0.70 -9.00
N ALA A 53 -1.91 -0.20 -9.96
CA ALA A 53 -0.70 0.56 -9.65
C ALA A 53 -0.35 1.57 -10.75
N ASP A 54 0.24 2.70 -10.37
CA ASP A 54 0.76 3.71 -11.31
C ASP A 54 2.12 3.25 -11.85
N VAL A 55 2.14 2.64 -13.03
CA VAL A 55 3.37 2.11 -13.64
C VAL A 55 3.77 2.91 -14.87
N ASP A 56 2.92 2.96 -15.90
CA ASP A 56 3.19 3.73 -17.11
C ASP A 56 2.61 5.15 -16.96
N ASN A 57 3.49 6.09 -16.66
CA ASN A 57 3.12 7.49 -16.49
C ASN A 57 4.27 8.42 -16.91
N PRO A 58 3.96 9.66 -17.35
CA PRO A 58 4.97 10.59 -17.87
C PRO A 58 5.91 11.16 -16.79
N VAL A 59 5.47 11.14 -15.51
CA VAL A 59 6.24 11.71 -14.39
C VAL A 59 7.40 10.79 -14.02
N GLN A 60 7.10 9.52 -13.81
CA GLN A 60 8.10 8.53 -13.42
C GLN A 60 7.73 7.14 -13.99
N PRO A 61 8.11 6.82 -15.23
CA PRO A 61 7.89 5.49 -15.80
C PRO A 61 8.44 4.39 -14.90
N GLY A 62 7.59 3.41 -14.58
CA GLY A 62 7.93 2.31 -13.68
C GLY A 62 7.80 2.63 -12.19
N LEU A 63 7.11 3.71 -11.80
CA LEU A 63 7.01 4.20 -10.41
C LEU A 63 6.71 3.08 -9.39
N PHE A 64 5.63 2.32 -9.58
CA PHE A 64 5.25 1.22 -8.70
C PHE A 64 5.31 -0.16 -9.35
N GLN A 65 6.18 -0.35 -10.33
CA GLN A 65 6.41 -1.66 -10.95
C GLN A 65 6.78 -2.73 -9.90
N GLY A 66 7.50 -2.33 -8.86
CA GLY A 66 7.84 -3.22 -7.73
C GLY A 66 6.60 -3.84 -7.10
N THR A 67 5.54 -3.07 -6.90
CA THR A 67 4.27 -3.57 -6.34
C THR A 67 3.68 -4.69 -7.21
N VAL A 68 3.60 -4.49 -8.52
CA VAL A 68 3.11 -5.50 -9.46
C VAL A 68 3.95 -6.78 -9.39
N ASN A 69 5.28 -6.61 -9.40
CA ASN A 69 6.22 -7.72 -9.29
C ASN A 69 6.06 -8.50 -7.97
N GLY A 70 5.76 -7.81 -6.87
CA GLY A 70 5.55 -8.40 -5.55
C GLY A 70 4.28 -9.26 -5.49
N VAL A 71 3.16 -8.77 -6.04
CA VAL A 71 1.90 -9.56 -6.14
C VAL A 71 2.07 -10.76 -7.06
N GLN A 72 2.74 -10.59 -8.20
CA GLN A 72 3.03 -11.69 -9.11
C GLN A 72 3.95 -12.74 -8.47
N ALA A 73 4.94 -12.31 -7.69
CA ALA A 73 5.80 -13.21 -6.93
C ALA A 73 4.99 -14.00 -5.88
N PHE A 74 4.06 -13.35 -5.19
CA PHE A 74 3.13 -14.01 -4.26
C PHE A 74 2.30 -15.08 -4.97
N ALA A 75 1.64 -14.74 -6.08
CA ALA A 75 0.84 -15.70 -6.84
C ALA A 75 1.66 -16.88 -7.33
N LYS A 76 2.86 -16.63 -7.87
CA LYS A 76 3.80 -17.68 -8.28
C LYS A 76 4.17 -18.60 -7.12
N TYR A 77 4.45 -18.05 -5.95
CA TYR A 77 4.78 -18.81 -4.75
C TYR A 77 3.61 -19.70 -4.33
N ILE A 78 2.42 -19.13 -4.17
CA ILE A 78 1.22 -19.85 -3.73
C ILE A 78 0.88 -20.98 -4.72
N ASN A 79 0.89 -20.69 -6.02
CA ASN A 79 0.57 -21.69 -7.06
C ASN A 79 1.57 -22.85 -7.09
N GLY A 80 2.84 -22.57 -6.75
CA GLY A 80 3.89 -23.59 -6.65
C GLY A 80 3.92 -24.37 -5.33
N HIS A 81 3.16 -23.93 -4.30
CA HIS A 81 3.21 -24.52 -2.95
C HIS A 81 1.84 -25.01 -2.46
N GLY A 82 1.06 -25.65 -3.33
CA GLY A 82 -0.19 -26.29 -2.95
C GLY A 82 -1.44 -25.47 -3.24
N LYS A 83 -1.30 -24.31 -3.91
CA LYS A 83 -2.41 -23.42 -4.29
C LYS A 83 -3.08 -22.76 -3.06
N LEU A 84 -4.06 -21.92 -3.27
CA LEU A 84 -4.83 -21.26 -2.22
C LEU A 84 -6.24 -21.87 -2.18
N ALA A 85 -6.58 -22.54 -1.10
CA ALA A 85 -7.85 -23.27 -1.00
C ALA A 85 -8.11 -24.21 -2.20
N GLY A 86 -7.05 -24.87 -2.71
CA GLY A 86 -7.11 -25.75 -3.88
C GLY A 86 -7.13 -25.03 -5.24
N ARG A 87 -7.16 -23.71 -5.28
CA ARG A 87 -7.27 -22.85 -6.47
C ARG A 87 -5.95 -22.17 -6.79
N ASN A 88 -5.70 -21.92 -8.07
CA ASN A 88 -4.61 -21.03 -8.49
C ASN A 88 -5.00 -19.58 -8.23
N VAL A 89 -4.04 -18.77 -7.82
CA VAL A 89 -4.18 -17.30 -7.77
C VAL A 89 -3.76 -16.75 -9.13
N GLN A 90 -4.67 -16.05 -9.78
CA GLN A 90 -4.43 -15.29 -11.01
C GLN A 90 -4.36 -13.81 -10.68
N VAL A 91 -3.36 -13.11 -11.21
CA VAL A 91 -3.16 -11.67 -11.00
C VAL A 91 -3.49 -10.92 -12.26
N ASP A 92 -4.44 -10.02 -12.17
CA ASP A 92 -4.80 -9.07 -13.22
C ASP A 92 -4.19 -7.71 -12.88
N PHE A 93 -3.19 -7.31 -13.66
CA PHE A 93 -2.58 -5.99 -13.54
C PHE A 93 -3.41 -4.96 -14.30
N ILE A 94 -3.77 -3.87 -13.63
CA ILE A 94 -4.47 -2.73 -14.20
C ILE A 94 -3.67 -1.47 -13.88
N ASP A 95 -3.14 -0.83 -14.92
CA ASP A 95 -2.40 0.41 -14.75
C ASP A 95 -3.33 1.59 -14.51
N SER A 96 -3.09 2.36 -13.48
CA SER A 96 -3.82 3.59 -13.15
C SER A 96 -3.19 4.86 -13.74
N HIS A 97 -2.04 4.73 -14.42
CA HIS A 97 -1.39 5.79 -15.21
C HIS A 97 -1.20 7.12 -14.48
N LEU A 98 -1.15 7.11 -13.14
CA LEU A 98 -1.11 8.33 -12.31
C LEU A 98 -2.32 9.24 -12.58
N SER A 99 -3.51 8.66 -12.77
CA SER A 99 -4.75 9.32 -13.13
C SER A 99 -5.91 8.88 -12.24
N ALA A 100 -6.68 9.83 -11.72
CA ALA A 100 -7.85 9.55 -10.89
C ALA A 100 -8.97 8.84 -11.67
N ASP A 101 -9.15 9.19 -12.95
CA ASP A 101 -10.15 8.56 -13.80
C ASP A 101 -9.76 7.12 -14.15
N GLU A 102 -8.48 6.88 -14.46
CA GLU A 102 -7.99 5.51 -14.72
C GLU A 102 -8.00 4.66 -13.45
N ALA A 103 -7.64 5.21 -12.29
CA ALA A 103 -7.78 4.51 -11.02
C ALA A 103 -9.25 4.12 -10.75
N ARG A 104 -10.19 5.04 -10.99
CA ARG A 104 -11.63 4.75 -10.87
C ARG A 104 -12.08 3.67 -11.86
N ASN A 105 -11.68 3.73 -13.11
CA ASN A 105 -12.03 2.75 -14.15
C ASN A 105 -11.43 1.38 -13.82
N ALA A 106 -10.20 1.35 -13.29
CA ALA A 106 -9.53 0.13 -12.83
C ALA A 106 -10.32 -0.56 -11.71
N VAL A 107 -10.82 0.21 -10.73
CA VAL A 107 -11.66 -0.33 -9.65
C VAL A 107 -12.98 -0.87 -10.17
N ILE A 108 -13.64 -0.17 -11.11
CA ILE A 108 -14.89 -0.64 -11.73
C ILE A 108 -14.66 -1.98 -12.45
N ARG A 109 -13.55 -2.09 -13.20
CA ARG A 109 -13.18 -3.34 -13.87
C ARG A 109 -12.89 -4.45 -12.87
N ALA A 110 -12.08 -4.18 -11.84
CA ALA A 110 -11.77 -5.16 -10.78
C ALA A 110 -13.04 -5.62 -10.05
N CYS A 111 -14.02 -4.72 -9.82
CA CYS A 111 -15.31 -5.08 -9.24
C CYS A 111 -16.06 -6.13 -10.08
N GLN A 112 -15.97 -6.05 -11.40
CA GLN A 112 -16.68 -6.94 -12.33
C GLN A 112 -15.97 -8.27 -12.57
N GLU A 113 -14.64 -8.31 -12.42
CA GLU A 113 -13.82 -9.44 -12.86
C GLU A 113 -13.06 -10.15 -11.74
N ASP A 114 -12.73 -9.46 -10.65
CA ASP A 114 -11.82 -9.93 -9.63
C ASP A 114 -12.48 -10.09 -8.26
N PHE A 115 -11.96 -11.00 -7.45
CA PHE A 115 -12.45 -11.26 -6.10
C PHE A 115 -12.05 -10.16 -5.12
N ALA A 116 -10.83 -9.66 -5.25
CA ALA A 116 -10.25 -8.64 -4.38
C ALA A 116 -9.21 -7.81 -5.14
N MET A 117 -8.92 -6.62 -4.64
CA MET A 117 -7.71 -5.89 -4.98
C MET A 117 -6.62 -6.24 -3.97
N VAL A 118 -5.41 -6.56 -4.45
CA VAL A 118 -4.26 -6.92 -3.61
C VAL A 118 -3.02 -6.18 -4.11
N GLY A 119 -2.39 -5.43 -3.24
CA GLY A 119 -1.22 -4.64 -3.59
C GLY A 119 -1.56 -3.29 -4.22
N THR A 120 -2.77 -2.77 -4.07
CA THR A 120 -3.16 -1.46 -4.62
C THR A 120 -2.15 -0.37 -4.27
N ASN A 121 -1.67 0.34 -5.30
CA ASN A 121 -0.67 1.40 -5.18
C ASN A 121 -0.89 2.48 -6.25
N ALA A 122 -2.03 3.16 -6.16
CA ALA A 122 -2.44 4.26 -7.02
C ALA A 122 -2.50 5.56 -6.21
N LEU A 123 -1.73 6.58 -6.61
CA LEU A 123 -1.63 7.85 -5.86
C LEU A 123 -2.93 8.65 -5.87
N PHE A 124 -3.73 8.53 -6.93
CA PHE A 124 -5.00 9.25 -7.09
C PHE A 124 -6.23 8.40 -6.82
N PHE A 125 -6.17 7.49 -5.88
CA PHE A 125 -7.35 6.71 -5.49
C PHE A 125 -8.25 7.52 -4.55
N ASN A 126 -8.81 8.62 -5.04
CA ASN A 126 -9.61 9.59 -4.27
C ASN A 126 -11.12 9.28 -4.25
N ASN A 127 -11.59 8.37 -5.12
CA ASN A 127 -12.99 7.94 -5.17
C ASN A 127 -13.11 6.46 -4.83
N VAL A 128 -13.53 6.16 -3.61
CA VAL A 128 -13.74 4.80 -3.11
C VAL A 128 -15.14 4.24 -3.37
N GLN A 129 -16.08 5.04 -3.87
CA GLN A 129 -17.46 4.60 -4.11
C GLN A 129 -17.54 3.35 -5.01
N PRO A 130 -16.84 3.25 -6.15
CA PRO A 130 -16.92 2.04 -6.98
C PRO A 130 -16.45 0.78 -6.24
N MET A 131 -15.51 0.91 -5.30
CA MET A 131 -15.03 -0.17 -4.45
C MET A 131 -16.08 -0.54 -3.40
N GLU A 132 -16.60 0.44 -2.66
CA GLU A 132 -17.53 0.24 -1.53
C GLU A 132 -18.92 -0.20 -1.99
N GLN A 133 -19.37 0.26 -3.16
CA GLN A 133 -20.67 -0.07 -3.75
C GLN A 133 -20.62 -1.26 -4.69
N CYS A 134 -19.50 -1.93 -4.78
CA CYS A 134 -19.34 -3.12 -5.60
C CYS A 134 -20.31 -4.22 -5.15
N VAL A 135 -21.02 -4.82 -6.11
CA VAL A 135 -21.96 -5.91 -5.85
C VAL A 135 -21.32 -7.28 -6.04
N ASP A 136 -21.81 -8.27 -5.34
CA ASP A 136 -21.48 -9.69 -5.53
C ASP A 136 -22.27 -10.30 -6.70
N GLN A 137 -22.08 -11.60 -6.95
CA GLN A 137 -22.78 -12.29 -8.06
C GLN A 137 -24.29 -12.39 -7.91
N VAL A 138 -24.87 -12.13 -6.73
CA VAL A 138 -26.32 -12.10 -6.52
C VAL A 138 -26.89 -10.68 -6.43
N GLY A 139 -26.04 -9.68 -6.72
CA GLY A 139 -26.42 -8.27 -6.76
C GLY A 139 -26.49 -7.59 -5.39
N GLN A 140 -25.93 -8.19 -4.34
CA GLN A 140 -25.83 -7.58 -3.02
C GLN A 140 -24.59 -6.67 -2.95
N MET A 141 -24.75 -5.48 -2.39
CA MET A 141 -23.67 -4.53 -2.19
C MET A 141 -22.77 -5.01 -1.03
N THR A 142 -21.73 -5.77 -1.37
CA THR A 142 -20.77 -6.32 -0.40
C THR A 142 -19.47 -5.51 -0.35
N GLY A 143 -19.18 -4.74 -1.39
CA GLY A 143 -17.90 -4.08 -1.61
C GLY A 143 -16.86 -5.02 -2.22
N LEU A 144 -15.83 -4.43 -2.84
CA LEU A 144 -14.65 -5.13 -3.35
C LEU A 144 -13.54 -4.99 -2.30
N PRO A 145 -13.14 -6.06 -1.58
CA PRO A 145 -12.10 -5.95 -0.56
C PRO A 145 -10.77 -5.54 -1.17
N ASP A 146 -10.04 -4.68 -0.46
CA ASP A 146 -8.76 -4.15 -0.89
C ASP A 146 -7.68 -4.39 0.18
N VAL A 147 -6.50 -4.83 -0.24
CA VAL A 147 -5.31 -5.00 0.60
C VAL A 147 -4.16 -4.17 -0.01
N PRO A 148 -4.16 -2.85 0.21
CA PRO A 148 -3.24 -1.94 -0.45
C PRO A 148 -1.83 -1.98 0.15
N THR A 149 -0.86 -1.52 -0.63
CA THR A 149 0.51 -1.26 -0.20
C THR A 149 0.74 0.20 0.17
N LEU A 150 0.06 1.11 -0.49
CA LEU A 150 0.14 2.54 -0.23
C LEU A 150 -1.24 3.18 -0.38
N GLN A 151 -1.58 4.03 0.58
CA GLN A 151 -2.79 4.85 0.58
C GLN A 151 -2.38 6.31 0.80
N THR A 152 -2.59 7.16 -0.19
CA THR A 152 -2.28 8.60 -0.10
C THR A 152 -3.52 9.45 0.12
N GLU A 153 -4.66 9.03 -0.42
CA GLU A 153 -5.92 9.75 -0.35
C GLU A 153 -6.73 9.39 0.89
N THR A 154 -7.24 10.39 1.59
CA THR A 154 -8.02 10.21 2.84
C THR A 154 -9.22 9.28 2.69
N PRO A 155 -10.05 9.35 1.63
CA PRO A 155 -11.15 8.41 1.45
C PRO A 155 -10.68 6.95 1.40
N HIS A 156 -9.57 6.69 0.70
CA HIS A 156 -8.99 5.35 0.62
C HIS A 156 -8.42 4.89 1.98
N GLN A 157 -7.73 5.79 2.69
CA GLN A 157 -7.18 5.51 4.02
C GLN A 157 -8.26 5.15 5.05
N CYS A 158 -9.46 5.72 4.90
CA CYS A 158 -10.56 5.57 5.85
C CYS A 158 -11.65 4.57 5.41
N SER A 159 -11.47 3.91 4.28
CA SER A 159 -12.43 2.89 3.84
C SER A 159 -12.37 1.64 4.73
N GLN A 160 -13.55 1.19 5.19
CA GLN A 160 -13.71 0.06 6.11
C GLN A 160 -13.52 -1.31 5.46
N ILE A 161 -13.28 -1.35 4.14
CA ILE A 161 -13.03 -2.56 3.37
C ILE A 161 -11.64 -2.57 2.71
N SER A 162 -10.80 -1.59 3.10
CA SER A 162 -9.42 -1.49 2.66
C SER A 162 -8.48 -1.79 3.83
N PHE A 163 -7.78 -2.92 3.78
CA PHE A 163 -6.97 -3.51 4.84
C PHE A 163 -5.48 -3.29 4.59
N ALA A 164 -5.01 -2.07 4.78
CA ALA A 164 -3.63 -1.71 4.53
C ALA A 164 -2.67 -2.41 5.50
N ILE A 165 -1.63 -3.06 4.96
CA ILE A 165 -0.56 -3.67 5.78
C ILE A 165 0.22 -2.59 6.54
N ILE A 166 0.34 -1.42 5.95
CA ILE A 166 0.87 -0.22 6.60
C ILE A 166 -0.31 0.72 6.78
N ALA A 167 -0.89 0.67 7.95
CA ALA A 167 -2.05 1.49 8.27
C ALA A 167 -1.79 2.97 7.98
N ALA A 168 -2.84 3.67 7.61
CA ALA A 168 -2.85 5.10 7.37
C ALA A 168 -2.36 5.90 8.58
N ALA A 169 -1.79 7.06 8.31
CA ALA A 169 -1.37 7.97 9.36
C ALA A 169 -2.56 8.71 10.00
N ILE A 170 -3.61 9.01 9.22
CA ILE A 170 -4.79 9.75 9.71
C ILE A 170 -5.62 8.92 10.68
N ASP A 171 -6.07 9.55 11.75
CA ASP A 171 -7.18 9.03 12.58
C ASP A 171 -8.51 9.37 11.90
N CYS A 172 -9.14 8.37 11.31
CA CYS A 172 -10.36 8.52 10.52
C CYS A 172 -11.56 9.07 11.33
N ALA A 173 -11.53 8.96 12.66
CA ALA A 173 -12.55 9.59 13.49
C ALA A 173 -12.45 11.12 13.51
N THR A 174 -11.29 11.66 13.12
CA THR A 174 -11.00 13.11 13.14
C THR A 174 -10.94 13.75 11.75
N VAL A 175 -11.36 13.03 10.70
CA VAL A 175 -11.26 13.50 9.31
C VAL A 175 -11.99 14.83 9.06
N ASN A 176 -13.03 15.12 9.82
CA ASN A 176 -13.79 16.37 9.76
C ASN A 176 -13.37 17.39 10.82
N ASP A 177 -12.38 17.09 11.65
CA ASP A 177 -11.85 18.02 12.66
C ASP A 177 -10.85 18.99 12.05
N HIS A 178 -10.68 20.14 12.69
CA HIS A 178 -9.66 21.13 12.39
C HIS A 178 -8.95 21.55 13.70
N PRO A 179 -7.71 21.13 13.96
CA PRO A 179 -6.84 20.25 13.16
C PRO A 179 -7.18 18.75 13.30
N GLN A 180 -6.87 18.01 12.23
CA GLN A 180 -6.99 16.54 12.21
C GLN A 180 -5.87 15.88 13.01
N THR A 181 -6.13 14.65 13.47
CA THR A 181 -5.16 13.84 14.23
C THR A 181 -4.47 12.83 13.32
N TYR A 182 -3.16 12.70 13.46
CA TYR A 182 -2.32 11.74 12.74
C TYR A 182 -1.43 10.97 13.69
N SER A 183 -1.13 9.72 13.33
CA SER A 183 -0.08 8.91 13.94
C SER A 183 1.15 8.91 13.04
N ALA A 184 2.32 9.21 13.58
CA ALA A 184 3.58 9.21 12.84
C ALA A 184 4.59 8.22 13.45
N ARG A 185 5.28 7.46 12.60
CA ARG A 185 6.42 6.62 13.02
C ARG A 185 7.63 7.49 13.25
N VAL A 186 8.22 7.38 14.43
CA VAL A 186 9.38 8.20 14.85
C VAL A 186 10.52 7.36 15.48
N GLY A 187 10.43 6.04 15.39
CA GLY A 187 11.40 5.15 16.02
C GLY A 187 12.83 5.39 15.53
N GLN A 188 13.03 5.66 14.23
CA GLN A 188 14.31 6.02 13.65
C GLN A 188 14.85 7.33 14.26
N ILE A 189 14.00 8.34 14.46
CA ILE A 189 14.40 9.61 15.07
C ILE A 189 14.84 9.42 16.52
N LEU A 190 14.10 8.62 17.29
CA LEU A 190 14.49 8.27 18.66
C LEU A 190 15.86 7.56 18.72
N TYR A 191 16.17 6.74 17.74
CA TYR A 191 17.49 6.13 17.59
C TYR A 191 18.56 7.20 17.27
N TYR A 192 18.33 8.06 16.28
CA TYR A 192 19.31 9.09 15.87
C TYR A 192 19.62 10.05 17.01
N LYS A 193 18.62 10.46 17.80
CA LYS A 193 18.80 11.35 18.95
C LYS A 193 19.69 10.74 20.04
N LYS A 194 19.68 9.43 20.23
CA LYS A 194 20.60 8.76 21.16
C LYS A 194 22.05 8.83 20.70
N GLN A 195 22.28 8.91 19.37
CA GLN A 195 23.61 9.00 18.77
C GLN A 195 24.08 10.45 18.60
N ASN A 196 23.13 11.39 18.37
CA ASN A 196 23.40 12.78 18.06
C ASN A 196 22.51 13.69 18.93
N LYS A 197 23.11 14.35 19.92
CA LYS A 197 22.35 15.22 20.85
C LYS A 197 21.79 16.47 20.17
N ASP A 198 22.52 16.99 19.19
CA ASP A 198 22.12 18.16 18.39
C ASP A 198 21.68 17.69 17.00
N LEU A 199 20.40 17.36 16.88
CA LEU A 199 19.79 16.90 15.64
C LEU A 199 18.86 17.99 15.13
N HIS A 200 19.29 18.68 14.07
CA HIS A 200 18.52 19.72 13.39
C HIS A 200 18.73 19.62 11.88
N GLY A 201 17.75 20.05 11.09
CA GLY A 201 17.89 19.87 9.66
C GLY A 201 16.70 20.24 8.79
N ILE A 202 16.71 19.61 7.61
CA ILE A 202 15.91 19.96 6.44
C ILE A 202 15.12 18.75 5.96
N TRP A 203 13.89 19.00 5.49
CA TRP A 203 13.06 18.03 4.80
C TRP A 203 12.72 18.52 3.39
N VAL A 204 12.74 17.58 2.44
CA VAL A 204 12.26 17.80 1.07
C VAL A 204 11.03 16.93 0.87
N LEU A 205 9.89 17.56 0.60
CA LEU A 205 8.62 16.93 0.31
C LEU A 205 8.32 16.98 -1.19
N PRO A 206 7.55 16.06 -1.78
CA PRO A 206 7.09 16.16 -3.15
C PRO A 206 6.15 17.37 -3.32
N SER A 207 6.15 18.02 -4.50
CA SER A 207 5.32 19.21 -4.77
C SER A 207 4.22 18.98 -5.81
N ASP A 208 4.28 17.90 -6.57
CA ASP A 208 3.45 17.76 -7.76
C ASP A 208 2.00 17.40 -7.44
N LEU A 209 1.80 16.62 -6.37
CA LEU A 209 0.53 16.04 -6.02
C LEU A 209 0.13 16.42 -4.60
N LYS A 210 -1.08 16.98 -4.46
CA LYS A 210 -1.63 17.34 -3.14
C LYS A 210 -1.68 16.13 -2.21
N SER A 211 -2.10 14.97 -2.70
CA SER A 211 -2.15 13.72 -1.94
C SER A 211 -0.80 13.29 -1.39
N THR A 212 0.27 13.43 -2.18
CA THR A 212 1.63 13.10 -1.71
C THR A 212 2.15 14.12 -0.70
N ILE A 213 1.83 15.41 -0.85
CA ILE A 213 2.14 16.42 0.17
C ILE A 213 1.42 16.06 1.47
N ASN A 214 0.13 15.78 1.40
CA ASN A 214 -0.70 15.46 2.57
C ASN A 214 -0.26 14.18 3.28
N SER A 215 0.22 13.17 2.55
CA SER A 215 0.71 11.92 3.15
C SER A 215 2.14 12.04 3.71
N THR A 216 2.97 12.94 3.20
CA THR A 216 4.37 13.11 3.64
C THR A 216 4.54 14.16 4.74
N THR A 217 3.68 15.17 4.80
CA THR A 217 3.71 16.21 5.86
C THR A 217 3.60 15.60 7.27
N PRO A 218 2.72 14.63 7.56
CA PRO A 218 2.67 13.98 8.87
C PRO A 218 3.97 13.30 9.27
N VAL A 219 4.71 12.74 8.31
CA VAL A 219 6.03 12.12 8.57
C VAL A 219 7.02 13.17 9.05
N ALA A 220 7.22 14.24 8.26
CA ALA A 220 8.16 15.32 8.60
C ALA A 220 7.77 16.01 9.92
N THR A 221 6.47 16.27 10.15
CA THR A 221 5.98 16.86 11.41
C THR A 221 6.17 15.90 12.59
N GLY A 222 6.00 14.62 12.39
CA GLY A 222 6.30 13.60 13.41
C GLY A 222 7.77 13.62 13.82
N ASP A 223 8.69 13.74 12.85
CA ASP A 223 10.12 13.81 13.09
C ASP A 223 10.49 15.07 13.88
N THR A 224 9.91 16.22 13.57
CA THR A 224 10.14 17.46 14.33
C THR A 224 9.59 17.33 15.76
N LYS A 225 8.40 16.76 15.93
CA LYS A 225 7.83 16.49 17.25
C LYS A 225 8.69 15.52 18.06
N ALA A 226 9.29 14.53 17.42
CA ALA A 226 10.21 13.60 18.05
C ALA A 226 11.57 14.25 18.43
N GLY A 227 11.80 15.47 17.98
CA GLY A 227 12.86 16.36 18.45
C GLY A 227 14.02 16.59 17.49
N VAL A 228 13.80 16.47 16.19
CA VAL A 228 14.67 17.09 15.20
C VAL A 228 14.24 18.55 15.06
N LYS A 229 15.14 19.50 15.33
CA LYS A 229 14.85 20.91 15.14
C LYS A 229 14.82 21.24 13.64
N GLN A 230 13.82 21.98 13.21
CA GLN A 230 13.69 22.40 11.83
C GLN A 230 14.53 23.66 11.60
N ASP A 231 15.42 23.63 10.60
CA ASP A 231 16.27 24.77 10.23
C ASP A 231 15.60 25.71 9.26
N GLN A 232 14.69 25.21 8.43
CA GLN A 232 13.97 25.92 7.39
C GLN A 232 12.61 25.23 7.17
N ASP A 233 11.62 25.98 6.69
CA ASP A 233 10.35 25.41 6.23
C ASP A 233 10.57 24.30 5.22
N PHE A 234 9.65 23.32 5.17
CA PHE A 234 9.78 22.17 4.30
C PHE A 234 9.94 22.58 2.84
N PHE A 235 11.03 22.18 2.23
CA PHE A 235 11.20 22.33 0.80
C PHE A 235 10.15 21.48 0.08
N LYS A 236 9.61 22.02 -1.00
CA LYS A 236 8.68 21.32 -1.88
C LYS A 236 9.31 21.25 -3.27
N ILE A 237 9.68 20.05 -3.70
CA ILE A 237 10.39 19.82 -4.97
C ILE A 237 9.60 18.81 -5.80
N SER A 238 9.48 19.07 -7.11
CA SER A 238 8.83 18.20 -8.07
C SER A 238 9.53 16.85 -8.18
N GLY A 239 8.77 15.76 -8.37
CA GLY A 239 9.29 14.44 -8.72
C GLY A 239 9.99 14.40 -10.09
N LEU A 240 9.79 15.42 -10.94
CA LEU A 240 10.50 15.62 -12.21
C LEU A 240 11.82 16.39 -12.05
N ALA A 241 12.12 16.85 -10.83
CA ALA A 241 13.30 17.65 -10.57
C ALA A 241 14.60 16.91 -10.91
N THR A 242 15.52 17.66 -11.46
CA THR A 242 16.88 17.23 -11.74
C THR A 242 17.79 17.51 -10.53
N GLN A 243 19.05 17.05 -10.59
CA GLN A 243 19.99 17.29 -9.50
C GLN A 243 20.16 18.79 -9.18
N SER A 244 20.22 19.67 -10.20
CA SER A 244 20.41 21.11 -10.01
C SER A 244 19.26 21.81 -9.27
N ASP A 245 18.07 21.24 -9.29
CA ASP A 245 16.91 21.78 -8.55
C ASP A 245 17.07 21.64 -7.03
N TYR A 246 18.02 20.81 -6.58
CA TYR A 246 18.40 20.64 -5.17
C TYR A 246 19.49 21.62 -4.70
N THR A 247 20.00 22.49 -5.59
CA THR A 247 21.02 23.51 -5.25
C THR A 247 20.59 24.41 -4.08
N PRO A 248 19.37 24.97 -4.02
CA PRO A 248 18.93 25.77 -2.88
C PRO A 248 18.86 24.96 -1.57
N VAL A 249 18.48 23.69 -1.64
CA VAL A 249 18.43 22.80 -0.46
C VAL A 249 19.81 22.57 0.09
N ALA A 250 20.78 22.18 -0.77
CA ALA A 250 22.15 21.94 -0.38
C ALA A 250 22.83 23.21 0.19
N ALA A 251 22.55 24.37 -0.41
CA ALA A 251 23.02 25.68 0.09
C ALA A 251 22.47 25.98 1.49
N THR A 252 21.19 25.74 1.72
CA THR A 252 20.55 25.91 3.04
C THR A 252 21.11 24.97 4.09
N ILE A 253 21.30 23.69 3.76
CA ILE A 253 21.96 22.71 4.64
C ILE A 253 23.35 23.22 5.05
N LYS A 254 24.13 23.71 4.10
CA LYS A 254 25.46 24.26 4.35
C LYS A 254 25.44 25.52 5.21
N GLN A 255 24.52 26.45 4.93
CA GLN A 255 24.37 27.70 5.66
C GLN A 255 24.02 27.47 7.14
N HIS A 256 23.10 26.53 7.42
CA HIS A 256 22.67 26.21 8.78
C HIS A 256 23.56 25.17 9.47
N ASN A 257 24.55 24.60 8.78
CA ASN A 257 25.32 23.48 9.26
C ASN A 257 24.42 22.32 9.73
N SER A 258 23.33 22.06 8.98
CA SER A 258 22.33 21.06 9.34
C SER A 258 22.98 19.69 9.57
N THR A 259 22.57 19.01 10.63
CA THR A 259 23.07 17.68 11.00
C THR A 259 22.18 16.54 10.55
N TYR A 260 20.97 16.86 10.06
CA TYR A 260 19.95 15.95 9.56
C TYR A 260 19.44 16.42 8.19
N ALA A 261 19.20 15.51 7.27
CA ALA A 261 18.51 15.79 6.02
C ALA A 261 17.70 14.58 5.56
N GLN A 262 16.47 14.80 5.09
CA GLN A 262 15.58 13.77 4.57
C GLN A 262 14.88 14.23 3.30
N SER A 263 14.77 13.35 2.30
CA SER A 263 13.86 13.51 1.19
C SER A 263 12.77 12.44 1.27
N ILE A 264 11.51 12.87 1.37
CA ILE A 264 10.34 12.01 1.53
C ILE A 264 9.60 11.90 0.18
N SER A 265 10.31 11.50 -0.85
CA SER A 265 9.76 11.27 -2.18
C SER A 265 10.22 9.88 -2.67
N ASP A 266 10.81 9.79 -3.83
CA ASP A 266 11.39 8.57 -4.37
C ASP A 266 12.90 8.47 -4.05
N TYR A 267 13.53 7.37 -4.50
CA TYR A 267 14.97 7.19 -4.31
C TYR A 267 15.81 8.20 -5.11
N LYS A 268 15.30 8.69 -6.27
CA LYS A 268 16.01 9.66 -7.12
C LYS A 268 16.12 11.00 -6.42
N SER A 269 15.08 11.42 -5.73
CA SER A 269 15.06 12.64 -4.92
C SER A 269 16.15 12.61 -3.85
N SER A 270 16.25 11.52 -3.09
CA SER A 270 17.34 11.34 -2.11
C SER A 270 18.71 11.30 -2.77
N LEU A 271 18.84 10.65 -3.92
CA LEU A 271 20.09 10.58 -4.69
C LEU A 271 20.52 11.97 -5.18
N ASN A 272 19.61 12.74 -5.75
CA ASN A 272 19.89 14.09 -6.25
C ASN A 272 20.32 15.02 -5.12
N LEU A 273 19.62 14.97 -3.97
CA LEU A 273 19.99 15.72 -2.79
C LEU A 273 21.41 15.38 -2.31
N ARG A 274 21.76 14.09 -2.27
CA ARG A 274 23.09 13.62 -1.88
C ARG A 274 24.19 14.12 -2.83
N LYS A 275 23.97 13.97 -4.13
CA LYS A 275 24.94 14.39 -5.17
C LYS A 275 25.15 15.89 -5.15
N GLU A 276 24.07 16.68 -5.08
CA GLU A 276 24.16 18.13 -5.05
C GLU A 276 24.84 18.62 -3.77
N SER A 277 24.50 18.02 -2.62
CA SER A 277 25.16 18.35 -1.35
C SER A 277 26.67 18.11 -1.39
N LYS A 278 27.10 17.04 -2.06
CA LYS A 278 28.52 16.75 -2.25
C LYS A 278 29.20 17.80 -3.12
N ILE A 279 28.59 18.19 -4.25
CA ILE A 279 29.10 19.24 -5.15
C ILE A 279 29.28 20.56 -4.38
N GLN A 280 28.34 20.91 -3.51
CA GLN A 280 28.40 22.13 -2.72
C GLN A 280 29.31 22.04 -1.49
N GLY A 281 29.93 20.91 -1.26
CA GLY A 281 30.84 20.67 -0.13
C GLY A 281 30.12 20.65 1.21
N VAL A 282 28.89 20.14 1.28
CA VAL A 282 28.16 19.89 2.53
C VAL A 282 28.87 18.75 3.27
N SER A 283 29.28 18.99 4.52
CA SER A 283 29.96 18.02 5.35
C SER A 283 29.38 17.89 6.77
N SER A 284 28.39 18.73 7.11
CA SER A 284 27.79 18.81 8.45
C SER A 284 26.77 17.71 8.73
N VAL A 285 26.13 17.13 7.70
CA VAL A 285 25.05 16.16 7.86
C VAL A 285 25.59 14.83 8.40
N LYS A 286 25.13 14.47 9.59
CA LYS A 286 25.44 13.20 10.27
C LYS A 286 24.42 12.12 10.01
N VAL A 287 23.18 12.52 9.70
CA VAL A 287 22.04 11.63 9.43
C VAL A 287 21.43 12.03 8.10
N TRP A 288 21.69 11.22 7.08
CA TRP A 288 20.95 11.21 5.84
C TRP A 288 19.85 10.18 5.97
N ASP A 289 18.60 10.62 6.15
CA ASP A 289 17.48 9.74 6.41
C ASP A 289 16.64 9.45 5.16
N CYS A 290 16.09 8.27 5.12
CA CYS A 290 15.15 7.83 4.10
C CYS A 290 14.33 6.66 4.64
N ALA A 291 13.19 6.38 4.03
CA ALA A 291 12.42 5.19 4.33
C ALA A 291 12.65 4.10 3.25
N LEU A 292 11.68 3.23 3.08
CA LEU A 292 11.78 2.06 2.19
C LEU A 292 12.08 2.41 0.72
N GLN A 293 11.72 3.60 0.25
CA GLN A 293 11.99 4.03 -1.13
C GLN A 293 13.48 4.09 -1.46
N CYS A 294 14.35 4.30 -0.45
CA CYS A 294 15.80 4.21 -0.63
C CYS A 294 16.35 2.78 -0.43
N TYR A 295 15.50 1.80 -0.13
CA TYR A 295 15.92 0.40 -0.02
C TYR A 295 15.74 -0.30 -1.38
N ASP A 296 16.52 0.13 -2.35
CA ASP A 296 16.49 -0.26 -3.76
C ASP A 296 17.92 -0.47 -4.30
N ALA A 297 18.10 -1.53 -5.10
CA ALA A 297 19.36 -1.80 -5.77
C ALA A 297 19.78 -0.68 -6.75
N LYS A 298 18.80 0.02 -7.35
CA LYS A 298 19.04 1.17 -8.23
C LYS A 298 19.64 2.35 -7.46
N PHE A 299 19.17 2.60 -6.23
CA PHE A 299 19.73 3.62 -5.36
C PHE A 299 21.22 3.37 -5.10
N LEU A 300 21.60 2.13 -4.78
CA LEU A 300 23.00 1.76 -4.59
C LEU A 300 23.82 1.87 -5.87
N SER A 301 23.33 1.34 -6.99
CA SER A 301 24.08 1.29 -8.25
C SER A 301 24.28 2.67 -8.88
N GLN A 302 23.27 3.56 -8.79
CA GLN A 302 23.33 4.92 -9.32
C GLN A 302 24.04 5.90 -8.38
N GLY A 303 23.99 5.62 -7.07
CA GLY A 303 24.60 6.45 -6.04
C GLY A 303 26.08 6.16 -5.79
N GLY A 304 26.48 4.90 -5.94
CA GLY A 304 27.84 4.49 -5.67
C GLY A 304 28.33 4.94 -4.28
N ALA A 305 29.49 5.58 -4.22
CA ALA A 305 30.04 6.11 -2.97
C ALA A 305 29.27 7.34 -2.42
N ASP A 306 28.48 8.03 -3.24
CA ASP A 306 27.80 9.27 -2.83
C ASP A 306 26.66 8.98 -1.84
N VAL A 307 26.16 7.75 -1.81
CA VAL A 307 25.08 7.34 -0.90
C VAL A 307 25.59 6.57 0.31
N ASP A 308 26.89 6.44 0.47
CA ASP A 308 27.45 5.81 1.68
C ASP A 308 27.05 6.61 2.93
N GLY A 309 26.67 5.91 4.00
CA GLY A 309 26.10 6.52 5.20
C GLY A 309 24.60 6.82 5.16
N GLN A 310 23.90 6.66 4.02
CA GLN A 310 22.46 6.81 3.93
C GLN A 310 21.75 5.79 4.81
N TYR A 311 20.83 6.25 5.66
CA TYR A 311 19.94 5.38 6.41
C TYR A 311 18.69 5.03 5.58
N ALA A 312 18.16 3.82 5.80
CA ALA A 312 16.85 3.41 5.31
C ALA A 312 16.10 2.72 6.44
N SER A 313 14.94 3.29 6.80
CA SER A 313 14.04 2.74 7.81
C SER A 313 13.04 1.81 7.14
N LEU A 314 12.97 0.56 7.62
CA LEU A 314 12.12 -0.50 7.08
C LEU A 314 11.19 -1.01 8.17
N PHE A 315 9.99 -1.46 7.80
CA PHE A 315 9.07 -2.16 8.70
C PHE A 315 9.00 -3.67 8.43
N PHE A 316 9.94 -4.18 7.65
CA PHE A 316 10.12 -5.61 7.38
C PHE A 316 11.58 -6.02 7.57
N ILE A 317 11.82 -7.31 7.75
CA ILE A 317 13.17 -7.87 7.90
C ILE A 317 13.95 -7.66 6.60
N PRO A 318 15.19 -7.10 6.67
CA PRO A 318 16.01 -6.80 5.49
C PRO A 318 16.31 -8.03 4.61
N PHE A 319 16.40 -7.82 3.31
CA PHE A 319 16.72 -8.86 2.33
C PHE A 319 18.06 -9.54 2.57
N GLU A 320 18.99 -8.83 3.22
CA GLU A 320 20.29 -9.34 3.64
C GLU A 320 20.16 -10.49 4.67
N GLU A 321 18.99 -10.66 5.26
CA GLU A 321 18.72 -11.64 6.32
C GLU A 321 17.88 -12.83 5.85
N ALA A 322 17.74 -13.05 4.54
CA ALA A 322 16.99 -14.15 3.97
C ALA A 322 17.42 -15.53 4.53
N LYS A 323 18.71 -15.72 4.77
CA LYS A 323 19.22 -16.98 5.35
C LYS A 323 18.71 -17.25 6.78
N GLN A 324 18.27 -16.22 7.50
CA GLN A 324 17.75 -16.28 8.87
C GLN A 324 16.23 -16.17 8.95
N ASN A 325 15.56 -15.79 7.84
CA ASN A 325 14.11 -15.57 7.83
C ASN A 325 13.46 -16.21 6.60
N LYS A 326 12.65 -17.25 6.85
CA LYS A 326 12.00 -18.06 5.79
C LYS A 326 11.02 -17.24 4.95
N SER A 327 10.37 -16.21 5.52
CA SER A 327 9.45 -15.37 4.75
C SER A 327 10.21 -14.48 3.76
N VAL A 328 11.34 -13.89 4.17
CA VAL A 328 12.22 -13.14 3.28
C VAL A 328 12.83 -14.03 2.21
N ASP A 329 13.27 -15.24 2.57
CA ASP A 329 13.84 -16.20 1.63
C ASP A 329 12.82 -16.64 0.56
N ALA A 330 11.60 -16.95 0.99
CA ALA A 330 10.49 -17.28 0.09
C ALA A 330 10.18 -16.13 -0.88
N PHE A 331 10.11 -14.90 -0.37
CA PHE A 331 9.92 -13.71 -1.20
C PHE A 331 11.03 -13.55 -2.25
N LEU A 332 12.29 -13.58 -1.82
CA LEU A 332 13.42 -13.40 -2.74
C LEU A 332 13.51 -14.52 -3.77
N THR A 333 13.19 -15.75 -3.40
CA THR A 333 13.12 -16.88 -4.33
C THR A 333 12.01 -16.68 -5.36
N ALA A 334 10.82 -16.27 -4.92
CA ALA A 334 9.66 -16.09 -5.79
C ALA A 334 9.86 -14.94 -6.80
N ILE A 335 10.43 -13.81 -6.36
CA ILE A 335 10.66 -12.63 -7.21
C ILE A 335 11.88 -12.80 -8.14
N GLY A 336 12.74 -13.77 -7.89
CA GLY A 336 13.92 -14.06 -8.71
C GLY A 336 15.20 -13.37 -8.25
N GLY A 337 15.33 -13.14 -6.95
CA GLY A 337 16.54 -12.67 -6.29
C GLY A 337 16.53 -11.20 -5.88
N LYS A 338 17.51 -10.81 -5.07
CA LYS A 338 17.63 -9.45 -4.49
C LYS A 338 17.70 -8.33 -5.52
N GLY A 339 18.29 -8.59 -6.70
CA GLY A 339 18.39 -7.57 -7.75
C GLY A 339 17.05 -7.20 -8.41
N LYS A 340 15.98 -7.96 -8.14
CA LYS A 340 14.62 -7.70 -8.61
C LYS A 340 13.68 -7.26 -7.49
N ALA A 341 14.16 -7.26 -6.25
CA ALA A 341 13.40 -6.91 -5.07
C ALA A 341 13.64 -5.43 -4.69
N ASP A 342 12.58 -4.75 -4.35
CA ASP A 342 12.57 -3.42 -3.74
C ASP A 342 11.57 -3.37 -2.58
N GLY A 343 11.50 -2.23 -1.90
CA GLY A 343 10.61 -2.06 -0.74
C GLY A 343 9.13 -2.19 -1.08
N PHE A 344 8.69 -1.73 -2.24
CA PHE A 344 7.29 -1.83 -2.69
C PHE A 344 6.92 -3.27 -3.07
N ALA A 345 7.85 -4.01 -3.68
CA ALA A 345 7.66 -5.43 -3.95
C ALA A 345 7.51 -6.24 -2.65
N ALA A 346 8.30 -5.93 -1.62
CA ALA A 346 8.18 -6.57 -0.32
C ALA A 346 6.84 -6.27 0.36
N GLN A 347 6.36 -5.03 0.29
CA GLN A 347 5.03 -4.67 0.80
C GLN A 347 3.92 -5.43 0.08
N ALA A 348 3.97 -5.47 -1.25
CA ALA A 348 2.97 -6.15 -2.06
C ALA A 348 2.96 -7.68 -1.81
N TRP A 349 4.14 -8.27 -1.60
CA TRP A 349 4.25 -9.65 -1.14
C TRP A 349 3.54 -9.85 0.21
N THR A 350 3.74 -8.94 1.18
CA THR A 350 3.06 -9.06 2.48
C THR A 350 1.56 -8.85 2.39
N ALA A 351 1.08 -7.99 1.48
CA ALA A 351 -0.35 -7.87 1.17
C ALA A 351 -0.93 -9.18 0.62
N GLY A 352 -0.20 -9.85 -0.28
CA GLY A 352 -0.56 -11.19 -0.76
C GLY A 352 -0.62 -12.23 0.37
N LEU A 353 0.33 -12.22 1.30
CA LEU A 353 0.30 -13.13 2.45
C LEU A 353 -0.87 -12.85 3.40
N PHE A 354 -1.26 -11.60 3.59
CA PHE A 354 -2.47 -11.25 4.33
C PHE A 354 -3.72 -11.79 3.63
N PHE A 355 -3.83 -11.56 2.33
CA PHE A 355 -4.90 -12.12 1.50
C PHE A 355 -5.00 -13.64 1.65
N ARG A 356 -3.86 -14.35 1.60
CA ARG A 356 -3.78 -15.81 1.83
C ARG A 356 -4.36 -16.21 3.19
N ASP A 357 -3.96 -15.50 4.24
CA ASP A 357 -4.34 -15.85 5.61
C ASP A 357 -5.85 -15.64 5.82
N VAL A 358 -6.41 -14.54 5.28
CA VAL A 358 -7.86 -14.29 5.31
C VAL A 358 -8.63 -15.37 4.54
N VAL A 359 -8.22 -15.71 3.31
CA VAL A 359 -8.86 -16.78 2.51
C VAL A 359 -8.82 -18.11 3.26
N ASN A 360 -7.68 -18.46 3.86
CA ASN A 360 -7.55 -19.69 4.64
C ASN A 360 -8.48 -19.71 5.86
N ASN A 361 -8.65 -18.56 6.54
CA ASN A 361 -9.58 -18.46 7.68
C ASN A 361 -11.02 -18.65 7.23
N VAL A 362 -11.45 -17.99 6.14
CA VAL A 362 -12.80 -18.18 5.58
C VAL A 362 -13.04 -19.64 5.22
N VAL A 363 -12.12 -20.25 4.46
CA VAL A 363 -12.27 -21.64 4.01
C VAL A 363 -12.25 -22.63 5.17
N LYS A 364 -11.47 -22.36 6.22
CA LYS A 364 -11.46 -23.16 7.44
C LYS A 364 -12.78 -23.11 8.19
N ALA A 365 -13.44 -21.94 8.20
CA ALA A 365 -14.71 -21.75 8.89
C ALA A 365 -15.91 -22.27 8.10
N ASP A 366 -15.98 -21.98 6.79
CA ASP A 366 -17.17 -22.10 5.97
C ASP A 366 -17.00 -23.09 4.79
N GLY A 367 -15.81 -23.69 4.65
CA GLY A 367 -15.46 -24.53 3.50
C GLY A 367 -15.18 -23.72 2.23
N ASN A 368 -14.79 -24.42 1.16
CA ASN A 368 -14.40 -23.80 -0.11
C ASN A 368 -15.50 -22.96 -0.77
N ASN A 369 -16.76 -23.27 -0.51
CA ASN A 369 -17.92 -22.57 -1.06
C ASN A 369 -18.32 -21.35 -0.22
N GLY A 370 -17.78 -21.19 0.97
CA GLY A 370 -17.97 -20.01 1.82
C GLY A 370 -17.10 -18.81 1.45
N LEU A 371 -16.19 -18.97 0.46
CA LEU A 371 -15.32 -17.89 0.04
C LEU A 371 -16.08 -16.84 -0.75
N THR A 372 -16.59 -15.82 -0.06
CA THR A 372 -17.26 -14.65 -0.61
C THR A 372 -16.57 -13.37 -0.16
N ARG A 373 -16.77 -12.27 -0.91
CA ARG A 373 -16.22 -10.94 -0.55
C ARG A 373 -16.67 -10.49 0.84
N ALA A 374 -17.96 -10.69 1.18
CA ALA A 374 -18.51 -10.36 2.47
C ALA A 374 -17.78 -11.12 3.61
N ARG A 375 -17.56 -12.43 3.44
CA ARG A 375 -16.85 -13.26 4.42
C ARG A 375 -15.38 -12.91 4.51
N PHE A 376 -14.75 -12.59 3.38
CA PHE A 376 -13.38 -12.11 3.38
C PHE A 376 -13.24 -10.83 4.22
N ILE A 377 -14.09 -9.83 4.01
CA ILE A 377 -14.08 -8.57 4.76
C ILE A 377 -14.31 -8.82 6.26
N GLU A 378 -15.24 -9.70 6.60
CA GLU A 378 -15.51 -10.06 8.01
C GLU A 378 -14.28 -10.71 8.66
N GLU A 379 -13.64 -11.68 8.01
CA GLU A 379 -12.46 -12.35 8.54
C GLU A 379 -11.22 -11.45 8.58
N ALA A 380 -11.06 -10.58 7.59
CA ALA A 380 -9.97 -9.59 7.58
C ALA A 380 -10.00 -8.67 8.80
N ARG A 381 -11.20 -8.23 9.23
CA ARG A 381 -11.39 -7.41 10.44
C ARG A 381 -10.98 -8.09 11.75
N LYS A 382 -10.84 -9.42 11.77
CA LYS A 382 -10.47 -10.19 12.97
C LYS A 382 -8.96 -10.39 13.11
N ILE A 383 -8.15 -9.94 12.14
CA ILE A 383 -6.69 -10.12 12.17
C ILE A 383 -6.02 -8.93 12.82
N HIS A 384 -5.54 -9.12 14.06
CA HIS A 384 -4.93 -8.07 14.90
C HIS A 384 -3.43 -8.23 15.16
N ASP A 385 -2.81 -9.34 14.71
CA ASP A 385 -1.41 -9.70 14.98
C ASP A 385 -0.67 -10.23 13.75
N PHE A 386 -1.04 -9.73 12.58
CA PHE A 386 -0.47 -10.18 11.31
C PHE A 386 1.05 -9.91 11.23
N THR A 387 1.82 -10.94 10.86
CA THR A 387 3.29 -10.85 10.78
C THR A 387 3.85 -11.19 9.39
N ALA A 388 3.01 -11.48 8.41
CA ALA A 388 3.42 -11.96 7.07
C ALA A 388 4.32 -13.22 7.15
N ALA A 389 3.86 -14.24 7.86
CA ALA A 389 4.67 -15.41 8.15
C ALA A 389 4.68 -16.43 7.02
N VAL A 390 5.88 -16.98 6.74
CA VAL A 390 6.10 -18.18 5.95
C VAL A 390 6.95 -19.15 6.77
N GLY A 391 6.52 -20.41 6.86
CA GLY A 391 7.22 -21.42 7.65
C GLY A 391 7.38 -21.04 9.14
N GLY A 392 6.41 -20.32 9.71
CA GLY A 392 6.38 -19.88 11.10
C GLY A 392 7.27 -18.68 11.43
N GLN A 393 7.89 -18.04 10.44
CA GLN A 393 8.73 -16.86 10.63
C GLN A 393 8.12 -15.64 9.95
N GLY A 394 7.79 -14.60 10.73
CA GLY A 394 7.24 -13.35 10.23
C GLY A 394 8.27 -12.48 9.53
N MET A 395 7.86 -11.79 8.48
CA MET A 395 8.64 -10.75 7.82
C MET A 395 8.37 -9.38 8.43
N LEU A 396 7.20 -9.18 9.05
CA LEU A 396 6.75 -7.97 9.73
C LEU A 396 6.74 -8.18 11.25
N GLY A 397 6.71 -7.09 12.01
CA GLY A 397 6.26 -7.12 13.39
C GLY A 397 4.73 -7.26 13.47
N PRO A 398 4.18 -7.62 14.66
CA PRO A 398 2.74 -7.75 14.83
C PRO A 398 2.00 -6.48 14.38
N THR A 399 1.06 -6.65 13.46
CA THR A 399 0.32 -5.57 12.81
C THR A 399 -1.17 -5.79 12.97
N ASP A 400 -1.87 -4.83 13.53
CA ASP A 400 -3.31 -4.83 13.70
C ASP A 400 -3.99 -4.31 12.41
N VAL A 401 -4.00 -5.17 11.38
CA VAL A 401 -4.57 -4.82 10.08
C VAL A 401 -6.08 -4.67 10.17
N GLY A 402 -6.73 -5.55 10.93
CA GLY A 402 -8.19 -5.55 11.08
C GLY A 402 -8.75 -4.29 11.75
N ALA A 403 -7.99 -3.66 12.64
CA ALA A 403 -8.39 -2.41 13.28
C ALA A 403 -7.68 -1.17 12.69
N HIS A 404 -7.01 -1.30 11.55
CA HIS A 404 -6.33 -0.21 10.84
C HIS A 404 -5.33 0.57 11.71
N LYS A 405 -4.63 -0.12 12.65
CA LYS A 405 -3.71 0.54 13.58
C LYS A 405 -2.28 0.55 13.07
N LEU A 406 -1.69 1.74 13.08
CA LEU A 406 -0.27 1.93 12.80
C LEU A 406 0.56 1.28 13.91
N ASN A 407 1.47 0.37 13.57
CA ASN A 407 2.45 -0.16 14.52
C ASN A 407 3.76 0.64 14.49
N GLY A 408 4.53 0.56 15.58
CA GLY A 408 5.83 1.18 15.73
C GLY A 408 7.00 0.25 15.39
N CYS A 409 6.78 -0.87 14.71
CA CYS A 409 7.82 -1.83 14.39
C CYS A 409 8.72 -1.34 13.25
N PHE A 410 10.03 -1.35 13.47
CA PHE A 410 10.97 -0.97 12.40
C PHE A 410 12.34 -1.66 12.56
N VAL A 411 13.07 -1.66 11.45
CA VAL A 411 14.49 -1.97 11.35
C VAL A 411 15.18 -0.80 10.68
N LEU A 412 16.32 -0.41 11.18
CA LEU A 412 17.15 0.61 10.56
C LEU A 412 18.34 -0.03 9.89
N THR A 413 18.53 0.25 8.61
CA THR A 413 19.71 -0.11 7.83
C THR A 413 20.50 1.13 7.45
N GLN A 414 21.76 0.95 7.10
CA GLN A 414 22.63 2.02 6.60
C GLN A 414 23.44 1.50 5.39
N VAL A 415 23.58 2.31 4.38
CA VAL A 415 24.49 2.00 3.26
C VAL A 415 25.93 2.09 3.73
N LYS A 416 26.68 1.01 3.55
CA LYS A 416 28.10 0.91 3.86
C LYS A 416 28.81 0.11 2.78
N GLY A 417 29.73 0.75 2.07
CA GLY A 417 30.47 0.12 0.99
C GLY A 417 29.58 -0.49 -0.09
N GLY A 418 28.52 0.26 -0.49
CA GLY A 418 27.58 -0.15 -1.51
C GLY A 418 26.61 -1.28 -1.11
N LYS A 419 26.36 -1.51 0.18
CA LYS A 419 25.45 -2.54 0.71
C LYS A 419 24.62 -1.98 1.85
N TYR A 420 23.38 -2.45 2.02
CA TYR A 420 22.61 -2.18 3.22
C TYR A 420 23.10 -3.06 4.37
N VAL A 421 23.39 -2.44 5.50
CA VAL A 421 23.85 -3.09 6.72
C VAL A 421 22.89 -2.71 7.85
N ARG A 422 22.35 -3.69 8.54
CA ARG A 422 21.52 -3.47 9.73
C ARG A 422 22.30 -2.67 10.78
N VAL A 423 21.66 -1.64 11.33
CA VAL A 423 22.21 -0.85 12.45
C VAL A 423 21.36 -0.94 13.72
N PHE A 424 20.03 -1.12 13.58
CA PHE A 424 19.15 -1.25 14.75
C PHE A 424 17.82 -1.96 14.38
N PRO A 425 17.28 -2.83 15.29
CA PRO A 425 17.99 -3.45 16.40
C PRO A 425 19.19 -4.26 15.89
N LYS A 426 20.16 -4.57 16.75
CA LYS A 426 21.38 -5.29 16.30
C LYS A 426 21.14 -6.76 16.00
N GLU A 427 20.16 -7.36 16.67
CA GLU A 427 19.79 -8.76 16.49
C GLU A 427 19.11 -8.97 15.14
N LYS A 428 19.66 -9.87 14.31
CA LYS A 428 19.07 -10.22 13.03
C LYS A 428 17.77 -10.98 13.19
N GLY A 429 16.88 -10.83 12.21
CA GLY A 429 15.55 -11.45 12.25
C GLY A 429 14.56 -10.80 13.19
N THR A 430 14.92 -9.68 13.85
CA THR A 430 14.06 -8.95 14.79
C THR A 430 13.73 -7.55 14.31
N LEU A 431 12.60 -7.00 14.79
CA LEU A 431 12.21 -5.59 14.65
C LEU A 431 12.12 -4.95 16.04
N ASN A 432 12.36 -3.66 16.14
CA ASN A 432 12.04 -2.90 17.34
C ASN A 432 10.59 -2.44 17.26
N CYS A 433 9.75 -2.99 18.12
CA CYS A 433 8.29 -2.77 18.18
C CYS A 433 7.86 -2.01 19.45
N ASP A 434 8.64 -1.06 19.93
CA ASP A 434 8.25 -0.23 21.09
C ASP A 434 7.10 0.71 20.71
N SER A 435 6.08 0.82 21.56
CA SER A 435 4.95 1.74 21.37
C SER A 435 5.37 3.22 21.29
N LYS A 436 6.51 3.58 21.88
CA LYS A 436 7.12 4.92 21.80
C LYS A 436 7.59 5.29 20.40
N ASN A 437 7.71 4.31 19.49
CA ASN A 437 8.07 4.55 18.10
C ASN A 437 6.96 5.20 17.30
N VAL A 438 5.78 5.41 17.88
CA VAL A 438 4.66 6.14 17.28
C VAL A 438 4.35 7.35 18.12
N THR A 439 4.14 8.48 17.48
CA THR A 439 3.67 9.73 18.13
C THR A 439 2.42 10.23 17.44
N THR A 440 1.54 10.90 18.23
CA THR A 440 0.33 11.54 17.68
C THR A 440 0.64 13.00 17.39
N ILE A 441 0.26 13.50 16.23
CA ILE A 441 0.39 14.89 15.82
C ILE A 441 -0.97 15.45 15.41
N LYS A 442 -1.11 16.78 15.40
CA LYS A 442 -2.29 17.47 14.89
C LYS A 442 -1.88 18.38 13.74
N LEU A 443 -2.58 18.28 12.62
CA LEU A 443 -2.32 19.03 11.40
C LEU A 443 -3.63 19.44 10.73
N ASP A 444 -3.66 20.63 10.16
CA ASP A 444 -4.63 20.99 9.13
C ASP A 444 -4.05 20.56 7.77
N GLN A 445 -4.77 19.73 7.04
CA GLN A 445 -4.44 19.48 5.63
C GLN A 445 -4.84 20.69 4.80
N THR A 446 -3.92 21.19 4.01
CA THR A 446 -4.12 22.36 3.14
C THR A 446 -4.74 21.98 1.80
#